data_976c208f2728b55de01ef2b19c38c4cb
#
_entry.id   976c208f2728b55de01ef2b19c38c4cb
#
_cell.length_a   1.000
_cell.length_b   1.000
_cell.length_c   1.000
_cell.angle_alpha   90.00
_cell.angle_beta   90.00
_cell.angle_gamma   90.00
#
_symmetry.space_group_name_H-M   'P 1'
#
loop_
_entity.id
_entity.type
_entity.pdbx_description
1 polymer ?
#
loop_
_entity_poly.entity_id
_entity_poly.type
_entity_poly.pdbx_seq_one_letter_code
_entity_poly.pdbx_strand_id
1 'polypeptide(L)'
;MLASDRELPVSGGPAKRAYVREMFSAIAPTYDRVNRVISLRFDQRWRRYAVDRLGWERAPGGIYLDLCAGTLDFAATLARRPGFHGWIVGADFAEPMLRLGRHKTARAAPVAADALELPFSAGTFDGAMVGWGVRNLEDLDAGLVEAARVLKPGARLAIVEMTLPPSRPLRAIFQLYFRRVLPWIGRLISKHTTAYTWLPESTLAFPGPAELAGRLQACGFTDVSYRLFLGGVCAFHVGRRASPGGTGVSS
;
A
#
# COMPACT_ATOMS: atom_id res chain seq x y z
N MET A 1 -30.33 -17.22 5.32
CA MET A 1 -30.58 -15.99 4.54
C MET A 1 -29.23 -15.40 4.18
N LEU A 2 -28.77 -15.61 2.94
CA LEU A 2 -27.43 -15.28 2.47
C LEU A 2 -27.31 -13.76 2.29
N ALA A 3 -26.30 -13.13 2.94
CA ALA A 3 -25.97 -11.71 2.80
C ALA A 3 -25.29 -11.44 1.44
N SER A 4 -26.08 -11.45 0.36
CA SER A 4 -25.53 -11.37 -1.02
C SER A 4 -25.87 -10.08 -1.78
N ASP A 5 -26.47 -9.06 -1.18
CA ASP A 5 -26.89 -7.85 -1.91
C ASP A 5 -26.50 -6.51 -1.23
N ARG A 6 -25.45 -6.47 -0.41
CA ARG A 6 -24.86 -5.18 -0.04
C ARG A 6 -23.82 -4.80 -1.08
N GLU A 7 -24.11 -3.77 -1.84
CA GLU A 7 -23.16 -3.09 -2.69
C GLU A 7 -21.89 -2.77 -1.90
N LEU A 8 -20.71 -3.20 -2.43
CA LEU A 8 -19.43 -2.97 -1.74
C LEU A 8 -19.12 -1.47 -1.75
N PRO A 9 -18.69 -0.88 -0.62
CA PRO A 9 -18.47 0.57 -0.52
C PRO A 9 -17.12 0.98 -1.16
N VAL A 10 -16.93 0.69 -2.45
CA VAL A 10 -15.66 0.94 -3.15
C VAL A 10 -15.41 2.42 -3.46
N SER A 11 -16.46 3.23 -3.50
CA SER A 11 -16.41 4.64 -3.91
C SER A 11 -15.78 5.59 -2.89
N GLY A 12 -15.54 5.13 -1.65
CA GLY A 12 -14.96 5.97 -0.59
C GLY A 12 -15.92 6.21 0.58
N GLY A 13 -15.56 7.13 1.47
CA GLY A 13 -16.35 7.53 2.61
C GLY A 13 -16.27 6.60 3.83
N PRO A 14 -16.93 6.99 4.97
CA PRO A 14 -16.83 6.28 6.25
C PRO A 14 -17.27 4.82 6.20
N ALA A 15 -18.20 4.47 5.30
CA ALA A 15 -18.63 3.09 5.08
C ALA A 15 -17.50 2.21 4.54
N LYS A 16 -16.69 2.73 3.62
CA LYS A 16 -15.48 2.05 3.10
C LYS A 16 -14.48 1.81 4.22
N ARG A 17 -14.19 2.83 5.01
CA ARG A 17 -13.25 2.75 6.14
C ARG A 17 -13.66 1.66 7.13
N ALA A 18 -14.92 1.67 7.57
CA ALA A 18 -15.44 0.69 8.52
C ALA A 18 -15.34 -0.74 7.94
N TYR A 19 -15.81 -0.94 6.70
CA TYR A 19 -15.77 -2.21 6.01
C TYR A 19 -14.35 -2.77 5.87
N VAL A 20 -13.41 -1.94 5.41
CA VAL A 20 -12.01 -2.34 5.18
C VAL A 20 -11.33 -2.70 6.51
N ARG A 21 -11.55 -1.92 7.57
CA ARG A 21 -11.01 -2.20 8.91
C ARG A 21 -11.51 -3.53 9.47
N GLU A 22 -12.81 -3.79 9.38
CA GLU A 22 -13.41 -5.05 9.83
C GLU A 22 -12.88 -6.24 9.03
N MET A 23 -12.85 -6.12 7.70
CA MET A 23 -12.37 -7.14 6.78
C MET A 23 -10.92 -7.51 7.09
N PHE A 24 -9.99 -6.55 7.16
CA PHE A 24 -8.59 -6.82 7.44
C PHE A 24 -8.37 -7.40 8.85
N SER A 25 -9.12 -6.94 9.84
CA SER A 25 -9.08 -7.50 11.18
C SER A 25 -9.49 -8.98 11.18
N ALA A 26 -10.53 -9.33 10.42
CA ALA A 26 -11.03 -10.72 10.35
C ALA A 26 -10.08 -11.67 9.60
N ILE A 27 -9.44 -11.22 8.52
CA ILE A 27 -8.54 -12.07 7.71
C ILE A 27 -7.11 -12.12 8.24
N ALA A 28 -6.75 -11.30 9.23
CA ALA A 28 -5.40 -11.17 9.73
C ALA A 28 -4.67 -12.51 9.98
N PRO A 29 -5.28 -13.55 10.61
CA PRO A 29 -4.59 -14.81 10.87
C PRO A 29 -4.13 -15.58 9.62
N THR A 30 -4.79 -15.38 8.49
CA THR A 30 -4.51 -16.11 7.25
C THR A 30 -3.87 -15.24 6.17
N TYR A 31 -3.80 -13.93 6.39
CA TYR A 31 -3.41 -12.92 5.41
C TYR A 31 -2.09 -13.20 4.70
N ASP A 32 -1.02 -13.42 5.47
CA ASP A 32 0.32 -13.66 4.89
C ASP A 32 0.38 -14.93 4.03
N ARG A 33 -0.32 -16.01 4.45
CA ARG A 33 -0.36 -17.26 3.68
C ARG A 33 -1.08 -17.08 2.37
N VAL A 34 -2.22 -16.41 2.42
CA VAL A 34 -3.04 -16.16 1.24
C VAL A 34 -2.30 -15.27 0.25
N ASN A 35 -1.68 -14.18 0.70
CA ASN A 35 -0.91 -13.29 -0.16
C ASN A 35 0.24 -14.00 -0.86
N ARG A 36 0.96 -14.88 -0.18
CA ARG A 36 2.04 -15.68 -0.77
C ARG A 36 1.55 -16.61 -1.89
N VAL A 37 0.36 -17.19 -1.72
CA VAL A 37 -0.25 -18.07 -2.72
C VAL A 37 -0.75 -17.26 -3.91
N ILE A 38 -1.53 -16.22 -3.67
CA ILE A 38 -2.13 -15.39 -4.73
C ILE A 38 -1.06 -14.67 -5.55
N SER A 39 -0.02 -14.14 -4.90
CA SER A 39 1.06 -13.42 -5.57
C SER A 39 2.13 -14.32 -6.18
N LEU A 40 2.08 -15.65 -5.95
CA LEU A 40 3.17 -16.58 -6.29
C LEU A 40 4.53 -16.08 -5.76
N ARG A 41 4.54 -15.42 -4.62
CA ARG A 41 5.70 -14.76 -3.98
C ARG A 41 6.31 -13.60 -4.77
N PHE A 42 5.67 -13.11 -5.81
CA PHE A 42 6.13 -11.90 -6.50
C PHE A 42 6.05 -10.66 -5.61
N ASP A 43 5.12 -10.63 -4.65
CA ASP A 43 4.99 -9.59 -3.64
C ASP A 43 6.32 -9.28 -2.94
N GLN A 44 7.12 -10.30 -2.60
CA GLN A 44 8.42 -10.13 -1.96
C GLN A 44 9.45 -9.47 -2.89
N ARG A 45 9.41 -9.78 -4.21
CA ARG A 45 10.28 -9.15 -5.20
C ARG A 45 9.90 -7.68 -5.40
N TRP A 46 8.60 -7.38 -5.47
CA TRP A 46 8.11 -6.01 -5.63
C TRP A 46 8.41 -5.15 -4.41
N ARG A 47 8.26 -5.68 -3.18
CA ARG A 47 8.67 -4.97 -1.96
C ARG A 47 10.17 -4.66 -1.97
N ARG A 48 11.01 -5.63 -2.30
CA ARG A 48 12.46 -5.41 -2.41
C ARG A 48 12.78 -4.32 -3.43
N TYR A 49 12.15 -4.39 -4.60
CA TYR A 49 12.30 -3.38 -5.64
C TYR A 49 11.92 -1.98 -5.14
N ALA A 50 10.83 -1.84 -4.41
CA ALA A 50 10.39 -0.57 -3.87
C ALA A 50 11.35 -0.03 -2.80
N VAL A 51 11.80 -0.89 -1.89
CA VAL A 51 12.80 -0.54 -0.85
C VAL A 51 14.11 -0.07 -1.47
N ASP A 52 14.59 -0.73 -2.55
CA ASP A 52 15.81 -0.33 -3.26
C ASP A 52 15.71 1.05 -3.93
N ARG A 53 14.49 1.58 -4.10
CA ARG A 53 14.23 2.88 -4.73
C ARG A 53 13.74 3.95 -3.77
N LEU A 54 13.58 3.58 -2.51
CA LEU A 54 13.19 4.49 -1.44
C LEU A 54 14.29 5.54 -1.18
N GLY A 55 15.55 5.17 -1.39
CA GLY A 55 16.70 6.05 -1.15
C GLY A 55 17.12 6.10 0.33
N TRP A 56 16.85 5.03 1.06
CA TRP A 56 17.17 4.88 2.48
C TRP A 56 18.68 4.97 2.76
N GLU A 57 19.53 4.71 1.76
CA GLU A 57 20.99 4.79 1.86
C GLU A 57 21.48 6.21 2.17
N ARG A 58 20.64 7.24 1.93
CA ARG A 58 20.93 8.65 2.27
C ARG A 58 20.78 8.94 3.76
N ALA A 59 19.96 8.16 4.45
CA ALA A 59 19.73 8.26 5.89
C ALA A 59 19.57 6.85 6.49
N PRO A 60 20.65 6.03 6.52
CA PRO A 60 20.55 4.63 6.93
C PRO A 60 20.20 4.45 8.43
N GLY A 61 20.41 5.48 9.24
CA GLY A 61 19.98 5.58 10.65
C GLY A 61 18.69 6.38 10.84
N GLY A 62 17.99 6.75 9.76
CA GLY A 62 16.79 7.57 9.79
C GLY A 62 15.54 6.85 10.28
N ILE A 63 14.42 7.58 10.29
CA ILE A 63 13.11 7.08 10.69
C ILE A 63 12.24 6.95 9.42
N TYR A 64 11.69 5.77 9.18
CA TYR A 64 10.89 5.44 8.00
C TYR A 64 9.46 5.06 8.38
N LEU A 65 8.52 5.33 7.49
CA LEU A 65 7.12 4.98 7.66
C LEU A 65 6.74 3.80 6.74
N ASP A 66 6.22 2.73 7.32
CA ASP A 66 5.46 1.68 6.61
C ASP A 66 3.98 2.03 6.80
N LEU A 67 3.37 2.69 5.82
CA LEU A 67 2.00 3.19 5.86
C LEU A 67 1.04 2.12 5.34
N CYS A 68 -0.10 1.91 6.01
CA CYS A 68 -0.95 0.74 5.80
C CYS A 68 -0.14 -0.56 5.96
N ALA A 69 0.61 -0.64 7.06
CA ALA A 69 1.69 -1.59 7.27
C ALA A 69 1.23 -3.06 7.31
N GLY A 70 -0.04 -3.29 7.60
CA GLY A 70 -0.59 -4.63 7.76
C GLY A 70 0.24 -5.45 8.72
N THR A 71 0.82 -6.56 8.24
CA THR A 71 1.69 -7.43 9.01
C THR A 71 3.18 -7.04 8.97
N LEU A 72 3.52 -5.76 8.70
CA LEU A 72 4.89 -5.21 8.75
C LEU A 72 5.89 -5.84 7.76
N ASP A 73 5.42 -6.30 6.62
CA ASP A 73 6.30 -6.95 5.63
C ASP A 73 7.26 -5.98 4.93
N PHE A 74 6.84 -4.73 4.68
CA PHE A 74 7.73 -3.69 4.17
C PHE A 74 8.77 -3.29 5.21
N ALA A 75 8.35 -3.08 6.45
CA ALA A 75 9.26 -2.81 7.56
C ALA A 75 10.32 -3.90 7.69
N ALA A 76 9.90 -5.17 7.68
CA ALA A 76 10.83 -6.30 7.73
C ALA A 76 11.74 -6.38 6.50
N THR A 77 11.28 -5.93 5.32
CA THR A 77 12.09 -5.92 4.11
C THR A 77 13.18 -4.85 4.18
N LEU A 78 12.85 -3.64 4.67
CA LEU A 78 13.82 -2.56 4.86
C LEU A 78 14.81 -2.90 5.96
N ALA A 79 14.35 -3.41 7.11
CA ALA A 79 15.18 -3.75 8.25
C ALA A 79 16.27 -4.79 7.93
N ARG A 80 16.05 -5.62 6.89
CA ARG A 80 17.03 -6.64 6.43
C ARG A 80 18.05 -6.10 5.42
N ARG A 81 17.99 -4.81 5.06
CA ARG A 81 18.98 -4.26 4.12
C ARG A 81 20.33 -4.11 4.79
N PRO A 82 21.41 -4.59 4.14
CA PRO A 82 22.76 -4.39 4.66
C PRO A 82 23.07 -2.90 4.83
N GLY A 83 23.53 -2.52 6.01
CA GLY A 83 23.81 -1.13 6.35
C GLY A 83 22.63 -0.33 6.91
N PHE A 84 21.39 -0.83 6.84
CA PHE A 84 20.27 -0.18 7.50
C PHE A 84 20.32 -0.41 9.03
N HIS A 85 20.33 0.69 9.78
CA HIS A 85 20.35 0.66 11.24
C HIS A 85 19.35 1.65 11.87
N GLY A 86 18.46 2.22 11.05
CA GLY A 86 17.39 3.12 11.46
C GLY A 86 16.18 2.43 12.11
N TRP A 87 15.12 3.18 12.28
CA TRP A 87 13.84 2.75 12.84
C TRP A 87 12.72 2.85 11.81
N ILE A 88 11.70 2.01 11.97
CA ILE A 88 10.55 2.01 11.09
C ILE A 88 9.29 2.10 11.96
N VAL A 89 8.41 3.03 11.65
CA VAL A 89 7.08 3.09 12.24
C VAL A 89 6.13 2.39 11.28
N GLY A 90 5.46 1.34 11.76
CA GLY A 90 4.42 0.65 10.99
C GLY A 90 3.04 1.14 11.40
N ALA A 91 2.43 1.99 10.60
CA ALA A 91 1.12 2.58 10.86
C ALA A 91 0.01 1.82 10.12
N ASP A 92 -0.98 1.34 10.85
CA ASP A 92 -2.17 0.68 10.28
C ASP A 92 -3.36 0.83 11.23
N PHE A 93 -4.57 0.94 10.69
CA PHE A 93 -5.78 1.05 11.51
C PHE A 93 -6.34 -0.32 11.97
N ALA A 94 -5.87 -1.42 11.36
CA ALA A 94 -6.21 -2.78 11.73
C ALA A 94 -5.19 -3.35 12.73
N GLU A 95 -5.34 -3.00 14.00
CA GLU A 95 -4.44 -3.42 15.08
C GLU A 95 -4.13 -4.93 15.10
N PRO A 96 -5.08 -5.86 14.83
CA PRO A 96 -4.78 -7.29 14.77
C PRO A 96 -3.69 -7.64 13.75
N MET A 97 -3.61 -6.91 12.63
CA MET A 97 -2.56 -7.09 11.62
C MET A 97 -1.19 -6.72 12.17
N LEU A 98 -1.07 -5.54 12.78
CA LEU A 98 0.17 -5.06 13.42
C LEU A 98 0.66 -6.03 14.48
N ARG A 99 -0.25 -6.53 15.33
CA ARG A 99 0.06 -7.48 16.40
C ARG A 99 0.68 -8.78 15.86
N LEU A 100 0.15 -9.28 14.74
CA LEU A 100 0.70 -10.48 14.09
C LEU A 100 2.05 -10.22 13.42
N GLY A 101 2.31 -9.00 12.95
CA GLY A 101 3.56 -8.64 12.26
C GLY A 101 4.72 -8.28 13.16
N ARG A 102 4.47 -7.89 14.42
CA ARG A 102 5.49 -7.30 15.32
C ARG A 102 6.75 -8.14 15.54
N HIS A 103 6.66 -9.45 15.39
CA HIS A 103 7.81 -10.35 15.54
C HIS A 103 8.73 -10.40 14.33
N LYS A 104 8.34 -9.84 13.18
CA LYS A 104 9.10 -9.92 11.92
C LYS A 104 10.41 -9.13 11.95
N THR A 105 10.46 -8.06 12.75
CA THR A 105 11.66 -7.26 13.01
C THR A 105 11.58 -6.47 14.31
N ALA A 106 12.69 -6.41 15.03
CA ALA A 106 12.83 -5.60 16.23
C ALA A 106 13.00 -4.09 15.94
N ARG A 107 13.21 -3.71 14.67
CA ARG A 107 13.37 -2.32 14.24
C ARG A 107 12.07 -1.63 13.84
N ALA A 108 10.93 -2.30 13.98
CA ALA A 108 9.62 -1.72 13.68
C ALA A 108 8.83 -1.44 14.96
N ALA A 109 8.33 -0.22 15.08
CA ALA A 109 7.37 0.20 16.10
C ALA A 109 5.97 0.21 15.47
N PRO A 110 5.07 -0.74 15.81
CA PRO A 110 3.70 -0.74 15.31
C PRO A 110 2.87 0.34 16.01
N VAL A 111 2.13 1.13 15.25
CA VAL A 111 1.25 2.20 15.73
C VAL A 111 -0.13 2.03 15.10
N ALA A 112 -1.17 1.90 15.92
CA ALA A 112 -2.54 1.91 15.44
C ALA A 112 -2.92 3.35 15.05
N ALA A 113 -3.04 3.62 13.75
CA ALA A 113 -3.30 4.96 13.23
C ALA A 113 -4.12 4.92 11.93
N ASP A 114 -4.85 6.00 11.69
CA ASP A 114 -5.50 6.26 10.42
C ASP A 114 -4.52 6.93 9.45
N ALA A 115 -4.46 6.44 8.22
CA ALA A 115 -3.61 7.01 7.18
C ALA A 115 -4.04 8.42 6.73
N LEU A 116 -5.27 8.82 7.04
CA LEU A 116 -5.80 10.16 6.76
C LEU A 116 -5.48 11.18 7.88
N GLU A 117 -5.12 10.68 9.08
CA GLU A 117 -4.82 11.51 10.25
C GLU A 117 -3.72 10.83 11.09
N LEU A 118 -2.47 10.96 10.64
CA LEU A 118 -1.33 10.33 11.28
C LEU A 118 -0.89 11.10 12.55
N PRO A 119 -0.67 10.41 13.69
CA PRO A 119 -0.31 11.06 14.95
C PRO A 119 1.20 11.45 14.98
N PHE A 120 1.70 11.99 13.89
CA PHE A 120 3.09 12.40 13.74
C PHE A 120 3.21 13.85 13.28
N SER A 121 4.23 14.53 13.74
CA SER A 121 4.55 15.90 13.30
C SER A 121 4.91 15.94 11.82
N ALA A 122 4.71 17.09 11.20
CA ALA A 122 5.16 17.30 9.82
C ALA A 122 6.69 17.12 9.72
N GLY A 123 7.13 16.50 8.62
CA GLY A 123 8.56 16.31 8.38
C GLY A 123 9.26 15.33 9.33
N THR A 124 8.56 14.34 9.85
CA THR A 124 9.13 13.33 10.77
C THR A 124 9.96 12.30 10.03
N PHE A 125 9.52 11.81 8.87
CA PHE A 125 10.07 10.61 8.24
C PHE A 125 11.05 10.92 7.10
N ASP A 126 12.12 10.14 7.04
CA ASP A 126 13.15 10.18 5.99
C ASP A 126 12.71 9.44 4.70
N GLY A 127 11.60 8.72 4.76
CA GLY A 127 10.95 8.06 3.63
C GLY A 127 9.72 7.27 4.08
N ALA A 128 8.82 6.97 3.13
CA ALA A 128 7.64 6.17 3.41
C ALA A 128 7.41 5.10 2.33
N MET A 129 6.84 3.98 2.74
CA MET A 129 6.49 2.85 1.89
C MET A 129 5.02 2.51 2.09
N VAL A 130 4.32 2.15 1.01
CA VAL A 130 2.95 1.63 1.06
C VAL A 130 2.83 0.42 0.15
N GLY A 131 2.30 -0.67 0.65
CA GLY A 131 2.06 -1.87 -0.15
C GLY A 131 0.62 -2.33 -0.11
N TRP A 132 -0.07 -2.24 -1.25
CA TRP A 132 -1.46 -2.69 -1.41
C TRP A 132 -2.45 -2.06 -0.42
N GLY A 133 -2.11 -0.87 0.05
CA GLY A 133 -2.90 -0.14 1.04
C GLY A 133 -3.67 1.05 0.47
N VAL A 134 -3.10 1.78 -0.51
CA VAL A 134 -3.67 3.06 -0.95
C VAL A 134 -5.05 2.93 -1.60
N ARG A 135 -5.35 1.81 -2.28
CA ARG A 135 -6.70 1.56 -2.84
C ARG A 135 -7.77 1.38 -1.76
N ASN A 136 -7.37 1.08 -0.53
CA ASN A 136 -8.24 0.84 0.60
C ASN A 136 -8.54 2.11 1.41
N LEU A 137 -7.85 3.21 1.13
CA LEU A 137 -8.10 4.48 1.80
C LEU A 137 -9.53 4.97 1.52
N GLU A 138 -10.14 5.56 2.52
CA GLU A 138 -11.45 6.21 2.44
C GLU A 138 -11.43 7.36 1.44
N ASP A 139 -10.38 8.17 1.52
CA ASP A 139 -10.04 9.24 0.59
C ASP A 139 -8.57 9.11 0.20
N LEU A 140 -8.32 8.83 -1.09
CA LEU A 140 -6.97 8.64 -1.60
C LEU A 140 -6.14 9.92 -1.54
N ASP A 141 -6.72 11.04 -1.97
CA ASP A 141 -6.00 12.31 -2.07
C ASP A 141 -5.67 12.86 -0.67
N ALA A 142 -6.62 12.76 0.27
CA ALA A 142 -6.36 13.11 1.67
C ALA A 142 -5.22 12.27 2.29
N GLY A 143 -5.21 10.95 2.03
CA GLY A 143 -4.12 10.08 2.50
C GLY A 143 -2.77 10.38 1.86
N LEU A 144 -2.73 10.76 0.58
CA LEU A 144 -1.50 11.18 -0.10
C LEU A 144 -0.97 12.52 0.43
N VAL A 145 -1.86 13.48 0.71
CA VAL A 145 -1.50 14.77 1.34
C VAL A 145 -0.96 14.54 2.75
N GLU A 146 -1.58 13.66 3.51
CA GLU A 146 -1.13 13.33 4.87
C GLU A 146 0.23 12.62 4.86
N ALA A 147 0.45 11.68 3.92
CA ALA A 147 1.76 11.08 3.69
C ALA A 147 2.82 12.14 3.33
N ALA A 148 2.47 13.11 2.49
CA ALA A 148 3.36 14.24 2.16
C ALA A 148 3.65 15.10 3.39
N ARG A 149 2.68 15.37 4.26
CA ARG A 149 2.85 16.19 5.46
C ARG A 149 3.91 15.60 6.40
N VAL A 150 3.84 14.30 6.67
CA VAL A 150 4.74 13.64 7.64
C VAL A 150 6.13 13.33 7.09
N LEU A 151 6.31 13.36 5.78
CA LEU A 151 7.62 13.20 5.15
C LEU A 151 8.47 14.48 5.25
N LYS A 152 9.77 14.34 5.42
CA LYS A 152 10.74 15.44 5.27
C LYS A 152 10.78 15.95 3.83
N PRO A 153 11.07 17.24 3.60
CA PRO A 153 11.31 17.73 2.23
C PRO A 153 12.38 16.90 1.53
N GLY A 154 12.13 16.51 0.30
CA GLY A 154 13.02 15.65 -0.48
C GLY A 154 12.98 14.16 -0.16
N ALA A 155 12.29 13.75 0.91
CA ALA A 155 12.06 12.33 1.21
C ALA A 155 11.15 11.66 0.15
N ARG A 156 11.29 10.35 -0.02
CA ARG A 156 10.52 9.60 -1.03
C ARG A 156 9.36 8.85 -0.42
N LEU A 157 8.25 8.82 -1.18
CA LEU A 157 7.15 7.88 -0.99
C LEU A 157 7.24 6.80 -2.08
N ALA A 158 7.31 5.53 -1.68
CA ALA A 158 7.31 4.36 -2.56
C ALA A 158 6.01 3.58 -2.39
N ILE A 159 5.23 3.44 -3.46
CA ILE A 159 3.94 2.73 -3.45
C ILE A 159 4.02 1.52 -4.36
N VAL A 160 3.56 0.37 -3.88
CA VAL A 160 3.30 -0.83 -4.69
C VAL A 160 1.81 -1.14 -4.60
N GLU A 161 1.12 -1.15 -5.75
CA GLU A 161 -0.33 -1.37 -5.76
C GLU A 161 -0.77 -2.20 -6.97
N MET A 162 -1.88 -2.94 -6.80
CA MET A 162 -2.52 -3.67 -7.88
C MET A 162 -3.12 -2.69 -8.90
N THR A 163 -3.01 -3.05 -10.18
CA THR A 163 -3.57 -2.25 -11.27
C THR A 163 -4.09 -3.16 -12.38
N LEU A 164 -4.82 -2.59 -13.31
CA LEU A 164 -5.33 -3.31 -14.47
C LEU A 164 -4.32 -3.28 -15.61
N PRO A 165 -3.99 -4.44 -16.21
CA PRO A 165 -3.16 -4.47 -17.40
C PRO A 165 -3.68 -3.55 -18.50
N PRO A 166 -2.84 -2.73 -19.14
CA PRO A 166 -3.24 -1.87 -20.25
C PRO A 166 -3.63 -2.69 -21.48
N SER A 167 -3.00 -3.82 -21.73
CA SER A 167 -3.29 -4.74 -22.83
C SER A 167 -4.66 -5.41 -22.63
N ARG A 168 -5.56 -5.25 -23.61
CA ARG A 168 -6.91 -5.84 -23.57
C ARG A 168 -6.92 -7.35 -23.33
N PRO A 169 -6.14 -8.19 -24.07
CA PRO A 169 -6.15 -9.63 -23.84
C PRO A 169 -5.63 -10.01 -22.45
N LEU A 170 -4.55 -9.37 -21.98
CA LEU A 170 -4.01 -9.63 -20.65
C LEU A 170 -4.98 -9.19 -19.55
N ARG A 171 -5.68 -8.08 -19.76
CA ARG A 171 -6.75 -7.62 -18.84
C ARG A 171 -7.89 -8.63 -18.76
N ALA A 172 -8.32 -9.19 -19.89
CA ALA A 172 -9.38 -10.20 -19.89
C ALA A 172 -8.97 -11.47 -19.11
N ILE A 173 -7.74 -11.95 -19.31
CA ILE A 173 -7.18 -13.09 -18.56
C ILE A 173 -7.11 -12.76 -17.05
N PHE A 174 -6.65 -11.59 -16.72
CA PHE A 174 -6.53 -11.14 -15.33
C PHE A 174 -7.90 -11.00 -14.65
N GLN A 175 -8.90 -10.45 -15.35
CA GLN A 175 -10.27 -10.38 -14.84
C GLN A 175 -10.91 -11.77 -14.68
N LEU A 176 -10.65 -12.70 -15.60
CA LEU A 176 -11.11 -14.08 -15.47
C LEU A 176 -10.49 -14.76 -14.23
N TYR A 177 -9.18 -14.57 -14.02
CA TYR A 177 -8.49 -15.03 -12.82
C TYR A 177 -9.14 -14.47 -11.54
N PHE A 178 -9.36 -13.16 -11.49
CA PHE A 178 -9.98 -12.49 -10.34
C PHE A 178 -11.41 -12.94 -10.07
N ARG A 179 -12.22 -13.16 -11.12
CA ARG A 179 -13.63 -13.52 -10.96
C ARG A 179 -13.86 -15.01 -10.68
N ARG A 180 -12.98 -15.87 -11.16
CA ARG A 180 -13.18 -17.33 -11.07
C ARG A 180 -12.19 -18.03 -10.14
N VAL A 181 -10.90 -17.74 -10.27
CA VAL A 181 -9.83 -18.47 -9.58
C VAL A 181 -9.65 -17.94 -8.16
N LEU A 182 -9.58 -16.63 -8.01
CA LEU A 182 -9.32 -15.99 -6.71
C LEU A 182 -10.36 -16.31 -5.62
N PRO A 183 -11.70 -16.26 -5.90
CA PRO A 183 -12.70 -16.63 -4.90
C PRO A 183 -12.63 -18.12 -4.52
N TRP A 184 -12.22 -18.98 -5.46
CA TRP A 184 -12.04 -20.40 -5.20
C TRP A 184 -10.84 -20.66 -4.28
N ILE A 185 -9.68 -20.04 -4.55
CA ILE A 185 -8.51 -20.07 -3.66
C ILE A 185 -8.88 -19.54 -2.27
N GLY A 186 -9.62 -18.44 -2.23
CA GLY A 186 -10.06 -17.82 -0.99
C GLY A 186 -10.89 -18.75 -0.12
N ARG A 187 -11.86 -19.47 -0.71
CA ARG A 187 -12.68 -20.44 0.00
C ARG A 187 -11.88 -21.63 0.55
N LEU A 188 -10.83 -22.06 -0.15
CA LEU A 188 -9.99 -23.18 0.28
C LEU A 188 -9.07 -22.82 1.45
N ILE A 189 -8.55 -21.57 1.49
CA ILE A 189 -7.52 -21.18 2.46
C ILE A 189 -8.11 -20.39 3.64
N SER A 190 -9.19 -19.66 3.41
CA SER A 190 -9.81 -18.78 4.40
C SER A 190 -11.33 -18.98 4.42
N LYS A 191 -11.90 -19.03 5.61
CA LYS A 191 -13.38 -19.07 5.79
C LYS A 191 -14.06 -17.72 5.44
N HIS A 192 -13.26 -16.69 5.14
CA HIS A 192 -13.75 -15.33 4.86
C HIS A 192 -13.80 -15.06 3.36
N THR A 193 -14.99 -15.09 2.78
CA THR A 193 -15.21 -14.86 1.34
C THR A 193 -15.16 -13.38 0.96
N THR A 194 -15.44 -12.48 1.90
CA THR A 194 -15.58 -11.03 1.67
C THR A 194 -14.31 -10.34 1.15
N ALA A 195 -13.13 -10.71 1.64
CA ALA A 195 -11.87 -10.14 1.18
C ALA A 195 -11.55 -10.46 -0.30
N TYR A 196 -12.04 -11.60 -0.79
CA TYR A 196 -11.78 -12.06 -2.16
C TYR A 196 -12.78 -11.50 -3.18
N THR A 197 -13.89 -10.94 -2.73
CA THR A 197 -14.76 -10.10 -3.54
C THR A 197 -14.30 -8.64 -3.51
N TRP A 198 -13.77 -8.19 -2.38
CA TRP A 198 -13.23 -6.82 -2.23
C TRP A 198 -12.03 -6.56 -3.14
N LEU A 199 -11.08 -7.49 -3.23
CA LEU A 199 -9.84 -7.29 -4.00
C LEU A 199 -10.09 -6.98 -5.47
N PRO A 200 -10.92 -7.73 -6.22
CA PRO A 200 -11.29 -7.37 -7.59
C PRO A 200 -11.98 -6.01 -7.70
N GLU A 201 -13.00 -5.76 -6.89
CA GLU A 201 -13.82 -4.55 -6.99
C GLU A 201 -13.02 -3.29 -6.62
N SER A 202 -12.23 -3.34 -5.54
CA SER A 202 -11.35 -2.24 -5.15
C SER A 202 -10.25 -1.96 -6.19
N THR A 203 -9.76 -2.99 -6.90
CA THR A 203 -8.78 -2.82 -7.99
C THR A 203 -9.42 -2.20 -9.23
N LEU A 204 -10.66 -2.55 -9.55
CA LEU A 204 -11.41 -1.98 -10.67
C LEU A 204 -11.75 -0.51 -10.44
N ALA A 205 -12.07 -0.14 -9.21
CA ALA A 205 -12.40 1.23 -8.83
C ALA A 205 -11.18 2.14 -8.60
N PHE A 206 -9.97 1.55 -8.53
CA PHE A 206 -8.74 2.29 -8.24
C PHE A 206 -8.19 2.97 -9.52
N PRO A 207 -7.63 4.21 -9.40
CA PRO A 207 -7.05 4.91 -10.53
C PRO A 207 -5.94 4.12 -11.22
N GLY A 208 -5.84 4.30 -12.53
CA GLY A 208 -4.75 3.74 -13.33
C GLY A 208 -3.39 4.35 -12.96
N PRO A 209 -2.27 3.70 -13.38
CA PRO A 209 -0.94 4.13 -12.97
C PRO A 209 -0.59 5.57 -13.34
N ALA A 210 -0.99 6.04 -14.51
CA ALA A 210 -0.75 7.44 -14.94
C ALA A 210 -1.60 8.44 -14.13
N GLU A 211 -2.85 8.07 -13.81
CA GLU A 211 -3.72 8.89 -12.98
C GLU A 211 -3.20 8.98 -11.55
N LEU A 212 -2.76 7.87 -10.95
CA LEU A 212 -2.14 7.88 -9.63
C LEU A 212 -0.87 8.74 -9.60
N ALA A 213 -0.07 8.70 -10.66
CA ALA A 213 1.10 9.59 -10.77
C ALA A 213 0.70 11.07 -10.79
N GLY A 214 -0.36 11.44 -11.52
CA GLY A 214 -0.90 12.81 -11.51
C GLY A 214 -1.45 13.23 -10.15
N ARG A 215 -2.15 12.33 -9.44
CA ARG A 215 -2.64 12.60 -8.07
C ARG A 215 -1.49 12.82 -7.09
N LEU A 216 -0.42 12.01 -7.18
CA LEU A 216 0.79 12.23 -6.38
C LEU A 216 1.37 13.62 -6.60
N GLN A 217 1.45 14.08 -7.87
CA GLN A 217 1.93 15.42 -8.18
C GLN A 217 1.01 16.51 -7.59
N ALA A 218 -0.30 16.36 -7.71
CA ALA A 218 -1.27 17.28 -7.13
C ALA A 218 -1.20 17.31 -5.57
N CYS A 219 -0.82 16.20 -4.95
CA CYS A 219 -0.66 16.09 -3.49
C CYS A 219 0.73 16.48 -2.95
N GLY A 220 1.56 17.15 -3.76
CA GLY A 220 2.82 17.74 -3.30
C GLY A 220 4.05 16.84 -3.47
N PHE A 221 4.01 15.90 -4.41
CA PHE A 221 5.16 15.10 -4.81
C PHE A 221 5.71 15.56 -6.16
N THR A 222 7.03 15.63 -6.27
CA THR A 222 7.79 15.91 -7.50
C THR A 222 8.57 14.66 -7.92
N ASP A 223 9.21 14.68 -9.09
CA ASP A 223 9.98 13.56 -9.63
C ASP A 223 9.18 12.24 -9.63
N VAL A 224 7.88 12.34 -9.88
CA VAL A 224 6.98 11.18 -9.84
C VAL A 224 7.24 10.30 -11.07
N SER A 225 7.48 9.04 -10.81
CA SER A 225 7.62 8.01 -11.84
C SER A 225 6.92 6.72 -11.43
N TYR A 226 6.58 5.89 -12.43
CA TYR A 226 6.02 4.56 -12.16
C TYR A 226 6.57 3.49 -13.09
N ARG A 227 6.48 2.25 -12.64
CA ARG A 227 6.86 1.06 -13.41
C ARG A 227 5.81 -0.03 -13.25
N LEU A 228 5.44 -0.64 -14.38
CA LEU A 228 4.52 -1.78 -14.41
C LEU A 228 5.26 -3.10 -14.23
N PHE A 229 4.66 -4.01 -13.47
CA PHE A 229 5.12 -5.38 -13.29
C PHE A 229 4.13 -6.37 -13.91
N LEU A 230 4.64 -7.48 -14.45
CA LEU A 230 3.84 -8.54 -15.06
C LEU A 230 2.79 -8.01 -16.04
N GLY A 231 3.22 -7.14 -16.96
CA GLY A 231 2.33 -6.57 -17.96
C GLY A 231 1.26 -5.61 -17.40
N GLY A 232 1.43 -5.13 -16.17
CA GLY A 232 0.52 -4.15 -15.55
C GLY A 232 -0.45 -4.75 -14.53
N VAL A 233 -0.19 -5.95 -14.01
CA VAL A 233 -0.94 -6.54 -12.88
C VAL A 233 -0.66 -5.79 -11.59
N CYS A 234 0.53 -5.23 -11.47
CA CYS A 234 0.97 -4.44 -10.34
C CYS A 234 1.79 -3.26 -10.85
N ALA A 235 1.72 -2.13 -10.17
CA ALA A 235 2.51 -0.95 -10.45
C ALA A 235 3.30 -0.51 -9.21
N PHE A 236 4.53 -0.10 -9.43
CA PHE A 236 5.35 0.63 -8.49
C PHE A 236 5.32 2.10 -8.86
N HIS A 237 5.09 2.97 -7.87
CA HIS A 237 5.23 4.42 -8.00
C HIS A 237 6.26 4.92 -7.00
N VAL A 238 6.97 5.96 -7.36
CA VAL A 238 7.82 6.71 -6.45
C VAL A 238 7.70 8.20 -6.75
N GLY A 239 7.60 9.00 -5.70
CA GLY A 239 7.62 10.45 -5.77
C GLY A 239 8.45 11.02 -4.64
N ARG A 240 8.99 12.21 -4.80
CA ARG A 240 9.75 12.95 -3.80
C ARG A 240 8.86 14.05 -3.20
N ARG A 241 8.79 14.16 -1.89
CA ARG A 241 8.15 15.30 -1.24
C ARG A 241 8.75 16.62 -1.73
N ALA A 242 7.91 17.51 -2.24
CA ALA A 242 8.36 18.84 -2.65
C ALA A 242 8.97 19.64 -1.48
N SER A 243 10.01 20.40 -1.75
CA SER A 243 10.55 21.34 -0.76
C SER A 243 9.65 22.59 -0.69
N PRO A 244 9.42 23.16 0.51
CA PRO A 244 8.74 24.45 0.61
C PRO A 244 9.51 25.50 -0.21
N GLY A 245 8.85 26.11 -1.20
CA GLY A 245 9.46 27.15 -2.06
C GLY A 245 9.91 26.71 -3.45
N GLY A 246 9.76 25.44 -3.83
CA GLY A 246 10.05 24.96 -5.17
C GLY A 246 8.83 25.03 -6.09
N THR A 247 8.31 26.20 -6.39
CA THR A 247 7.44 26.39 -7.57
C THR A 247 8.33 26.30 -8.79
N GLY A 248 8.41 25.11 -9.39
CA GLY A 248 9.09 24.93 -10.67
C GLY A 248 8.37 25.67 -11.77
N VAL A 249 8.72 26.93 -11.96
CA VAL A 249 8.55 27.61 -13.23
C VAL A 249 9.80 27.29 -14.04
N SER A 250 9.75 26.21 -14.81
CA SER A 250 10.66 26.06 -15.94
C SER A 250 10.08 26.85 -17.08
N SER A 251 10.70 27.98 -17.36
CA SER A 251 10.61 28.76 -18.59
C SER A 251 10.98 27.91 -19.79
#